data_600256765f9b8982b82d752a9c2596db
#
_entry.id   600256765f9b8982b82d752a9c2596db
#
_cell.length_a   1.000
_cell.length_b   1.000
_cell.length_c   1.000
_cell.angle_alpha   90.00
_cell.angle_beta   90.00
_cell.angle_gamma   90.00
#
_symmetry.space_group_name_H-M   'P 1'
#
loop_
_entity.id
_entity.type
_entity.pdbx_description
1 polymer ?
#
loop_
_entity_poly.entity_id
_entity_poly.type
_entity_poly.pdbx_seq_one_letter_code
_entity_poly.pdbx_strand_id
1 'polypeptide(L)'
;LGMGSSVMVLGSLFTTRIYELSSLFLGLSLFSLPLILKEEKQALSQKNRLPFFLLGLFVVFVITWFNPAGGKGVQVDVAQLTPTLGLYIFVCAMIAICAMVLPGISGSTMLLIFGLYVPIIGAIREFLHMNLSYLPVLIIFGCGVLTGIVGIIRIVKNALEMHRAAMVYFILGLMVGSLYTIVTGPTTLKIPQPAMTFETFSPLCFLLGGIFLYALDKLRKFSEKKLHPEG
;
A
#
# COMPACT_ATOMS: atom_id res chain seq x y z
N LEU A 1 -7.88 19.67 10.87
CA LEU A 1 -6.73 20.52 10.51
C LEU A 1 -5.53 19.68 10.08
N GLY A 2 -5.12 18.61 10.80
CA GLY A 2 -3.93 17.80 10.47
C GLY A 2 -3.99 17.06 9.13
N MET A 3 -5.14 16.48 8.74
CA MET A 3 -5.27 15.79 7.45
C MET A 3 -5.18 16.74 6.25
N GLY A 4 -5.80 17.92 6.32
CA GLY A 4 -5.77 18.88 5.21
C GLY A 4 -4.37 19.44 4.96
N SER A 5 -3.65 19.81 6.03
CA SER A 5 -2.26 20.29 5.92
C SER A 5 -1.30 19.19 5.41
N SER A 6 -1.47 17.96 5.88
CA SER A 6 -0.68 16.82 5.41
C SER A 6 -0.88 16.53 3.92
N VAL A 7 -2.12 16.59 3.43
CA VAL A 7 -2.43 16.40 2.00
C VAL A 7 -1.83 17.51 1.14
N MET A 8 -1.88 18.77 1.58
CA MET A 8 -1.26 19.89 0.84
C MET A 8 0.27 19.78 0.80
N VAL A 9 0.90 19.49 1.94
CA VAL A 9 2.37 19.34 2.01
C VAL A 9 2.84 18.15 1.20
N LEU A 10 2.24 16.97 1.40
CA LEU A 10 2.59 15.77 0.63
C LEU A 10 2.29 15.95 -0.85
N GLY A 11 1.16 16.56 -1.22
CA GLY A 11 0.81 16.80 -2.62
C GLY A 11 1.83 17.69 -3.33
N SER A 12 2.31 18.74 -2.70
CA SER A 12 3.36 19.61 -3.25
C SER A 12 4.71 18.89 -3.34
N LEU A 13 5.06 18.08 -2.33
CA LEU A 13 6.28 17.29 -2.34
C LEU A 13 6.27 16.21 -3.44
N PHE A 14 5.13 15.55 -3.66
CA PHE A 14 4.98 14.57 -4.75
C PHE A 14 5.14 15.18 -6.15
N THR A 15 4.82 16.45 -6.33
CA THR A 15 4.98 17.12 -7.62
C THR A 15 6.36 17.75 -7.81
N THR A 16 6.98 18.27 -6.75
CA THR A 16 8.22 19.03 -6.83
C THR A 16 9.48 18.22 -6.49
N ARG A 17 9.35 17.23 -5.58
CA ARG A 17 10.49 16.47 -5.01
C ARG A 17 10.25 14.96 -4.97
N ILE A 18 9.68 14.42 -6.05
CA ILE A 18 9.32 13.00 -6.12
C ILE A 18 10.50 12.06 -5.89
N TYR A 19 11.68 12.38 -6.41
CA TYR A 19 12.88 11.53 -6.28
C TYR A 19 13.41 11.51 -4.84
N GLU A 20 13.36 12.63 -4.13
CA GLU A 20 13.74 12.69 -2.72
C GLU A 20 12.79 11.86 -1.86
N LEU A 21 11.47 11.97 -2.14
CA LEU A 21 10.45 11.15 -1.47
C LEU A 21 10.62 9.66 -1.78
N SER A 22 10.82 9.31 -3.04
CA SER A 22 11.05 7.92 -3.44
C SER A 22 12.30 7.35 -2.78
N SER A 23 13.39 8.15 -2.67
CA SER A 23 14.61 7.76 -1.96
C SER A 23 14.36 7.52 -0.47
N LEU A 24 13.55 8.37 0.18
CA LEU A 24 13.16 8.21 1.58
C LEU A 24 12.33 6.94 1.80
N PHE A 25 11.33 6.69 0.94
CA PHE A 25 10.53 5.46 1.02
C PHE A 25 11.34 4.20 0.72
N LEU A 26 12.29 4.29 -0.21
CA LEU A 26 13.23 3.20 -0.49
C LEU A 26 14.07 2.89 0.75
N GLY A 27 14.55 3.93 1.45
CA GLY A 27 15.25 3.79 2.73
C GLY A 27 14.39 3.12 3.78
N LEU A 28 13.18 3.64 4.03
CA LEU A 28 12.22 3.04 4.97
C LEU A 28 11.98 1.55 4.67
N SER A 29 11.71 1.21 3.41
CA SER A 29 11.43 -0.17 3.00
C SER A 29 12.65 -1.07 3.13
N LEU A 30 13.84 -0.62 2.70
CA LEU A 30 15.05 -1.43 2.74
C LEU A 30 15.53 -1.68 4.18
N PHE A 31 15.52 -0.65 5.04
CA PHE A 31 15.93 -0.79 6.43
C PHE A 31 14.92 -1.54 7.30
N SER A 32 13.65 -1.69 6.85
CA SER A 32 12.66 -2.53 7.53
C SER A 32 12.92 -4.03 7.34
N LEU A 33 13.52 -4.43 6.21
CA LEU A 33 13.82 -5.85 5.94
C LEU A 33 14.69 -6.51 7.04
N PRO A 34 15.86 -5.95 7.44
CA PRO A 34 16.67 -6.56 8.49
C PRO A 34 15.97 -6.62 9.86
N LEU A 35 15.05 -5.68 10.15
CA LEU A 35 14.27 -5.73 11.38
C LEU A 35 13.33 -6.95 11.38
N ILE A 36 12.60 -7.17 10.30
CA ILE A 36 11.70 -8.32 10.14
C ILE A 36 12.50 -9.63 10.13
N LEU A 37 13.62 -9.67 9.41
CA LEU A 37 14.51 -10.85 9.39
C LEU A 37 15.03 -11.20 10.78
N LYS A 38 15.27 -10.20 11.63
CA LYS A 38 15.73 -10.40 13.01
C LYS A 38 14.58 -10.88 13.91
N GLU A 39 13.40 -10.35 13.77
CA GLU A 39 12.21 -10.74 14.57
C GLU A 39 11.71 -12.14 14.19
N GLU A 40 11.75 -12.49 12.90
CA GLU A 40 11.17 -13.72 12.35
C GLU A 40 12.21 -14.83 12.06
N LYS A 41 13.36 -14.82 12.74
CA LYS A 41 14.45 -15.79 12.51
C LYS A 41 13.98 -17.26 12.57
N GLN A 42 13.06 -17.60 13.46
CA GLN A 42 12.53 -18.96 13.58
C GLN A 42 11.70 -19.36 12.36
N ALA A 43 10.87 -18.47 11.86
CA ALA A 43 10.07 -18.69 10.66
C ALA A 43 10.97 -18.84 9.42
N LEU A 44 12.05 -18.07 9.34
CA LEU A 44 12.99 -18.07 8.23
C LEU A 44 13.96 -19.28 8.22
N SER A 45 14.05 -20.02 9.30
CA SER A 45 14.81 -21.28 9.34
C SER A 45 14.23 -22.36 8.41
N GLN A 46 12.96 -22.26 8.02
CA GLN A 46 12.28 -23.21 7.14
C GLN A 46 12.52 -22.85 5.66
N LYS A 47 13.70 -23.19 5.11
CA LYS A 47 14.10 -22.90 3.72
C LYS A 47 13.12 -23.45 2.66
N ASN A 48 12.30 -24.44 2.98
CA ASN A 48 11.33 -25.06 2.07
C ASN A 48 10.14 -24.12 1.73
N ARG A 49 10.11 -22.89 2.27
CA ARG A 49 9.05 -21.89 2.05
C ARG A 49 9.43 -20.80 1.04
N LEU A 50 10.59 -20.93 0.38
CA LEU A 50 11.04 -20.03 -0.69
C LEU A 50 10.00 -19.80 -1.81
N PRO A 51 9.17 -20.78 -2.23
CA PRO A 51 8.12 -20.54 -3.22
C PRO A 51 7.13 -19.44 -2.84
N PHE A 52 6.84 -19.26 -1.54
CA PHE A 52 5.96 -18.19 -1.07
C PHE A 52 6.59 -16.80 -1.20
N PHE A 53 7.91 -16.69 -1.04
CA PHE A 53 8.65 -15.45 -1.33
C PHE A 53 8.53 -15.08 -2.82
N LEU A 54 8.76 -16.06 -3.72
CA LEU A 54 8.62 -15.85 -5.14
C LEU A 54 7.18 -15.49 -5.53
N LEU A 55 6.18 -16.08 -4.86
CA LEU A 55 4.77 -15.75 -5.05
C LEU A 55 4.50 -14.27 -4.67
N GLY A 56 5.01 -13.80 -3.53
CA GLY A 56 4.87 -12.40 -3.12
C GLY A 56 5.51 -11.44 -4.13
N LEU A 57 6.71 -11.75 -4.57
CA LEU A 57 7.42 -10.96 -5.59
C LEU A 57 6.65 -10.94 -6.92
N PHE A 58 6.13 -12.09 -7.35
CA PHE A 58 5.33 -12.21 -8.57
C PHE A 58 4.03 -11.39 -8.48
N VAL A 59 3.34 -11.42 -7.35
CA VAL A 59 2.11 -10.63 -7.13
C VAL A 59 2.39 -9.13 -7.32
N VAL A 60 3.45 -8.59 -6.72
CA VAL A 60 3.80 -7.18 -6.90
C VAL A 60 4.17 -6.87 -8.34
N PHE A 61 4.92 -7.75 -8.99
CA PHE A 61 5.28 -7.59 -10.41
C PHE A 61 4.04 -7.53 -11.30
N VAL A 62 3.09 -8.44 -11.12
CA VAL A 62 1.81 -8.46 -11.86
C VAL A 62 1.03 -7.16 -11.63
N ILE A 63 0.88 -6.73 -10.37
CA ILE A 63 0.17 -5.49 -10.04
C ILE A 63 0.85 -4.28 -10.69
N THR A 64 2.18 -4.22 -10.65
CA THR A 64 2.94 -3.12 -11.27
C THR A 64 2.80 -3.12 -12.78
N TRP A 65 2.78 -4.31 -13.41
CA TRP A 65 2.60 -4.45 -14.86
C TRP A 65 1.22 -3.97 -15.32
N PHE A 66 0.17 -4.29 -14.57
CA PHE A 66 -1.19 -3.86 -14.87
C PHE A 66 -1.52 -2.44 -14.39
N ASN A 67 -0.59 -1.75 -13.70
CA ASN A 67 -0.81 -0.39 -13.22
C ASN A 67 -0.84 0.58 -14.44
N PRO A 68 -1.99 1.23 -14.72
CA PRO A 68 -2.09 2.15 -15.85
C PRO A 68 -1.27 3.42 -15.56
N ALA A 69 -0.17 3.60 -16.29
CA ALA A 69 0.63 4.81 -16.21
C ALA A 69 -0.21 6.07 -16.50
N GLY A 70 -0.06 7.09 -15.66
CA GLY A 70 -0.72 8.38 -15.85
C GLY A 70 -2.23 8.40 -15.62
N GLY A 71 -2.81 7.40 -14.93
CA GLY A 71 -4.23 7.39 -14.62
C GLY A 71 -5.16 7.16 -15.83
N LYS A 72 -4.63 6.67 -16.94
CA LYS A 72 -5.37 6.36 -18.17
C LYS A 72 -6.09 4.99 -18.12
N GLY A 73 -6.40 4.46 -16.94
CA GLY A 73 -7.19 3.25 -16.78
C GLY A 73 -8.61 3.41 -17.33
N VAL A 74 -9.25 2.29 -17.66
CA VAL A 74 -10.68 2.26 -18.00
C VAL A 74 -11.45 2.90 -16.85
N GLN A 75 -12.21 3.97 -17.15
CA GLN A 75 -13.07 4.60 -16.15
C GLN A 75 -14.45 3.98 -16.22
N VAL A 76 -14.95 3.54 -15.08
CA VAL A 76 -16.30 2.99 -14.94
C VAL A 76 -17.25 4.14 -14.68
N ASP A 77 -18.32 4.24 -15.48
CA ASP A 77 -19.37 5.23 -15.21
C ASP A 77 -20.23 4.77 -14.02
N VAL A 78 -20.15 5.53 -12.93
CA VAL A 78 -20.91 5.26 -11.69
C VAL A 78 -22.18 6.09 -11.57
N ALA A 79 -22.52 6.90 -12.58
CA ALA A 79 -23.72 7.74 -12.58
C ALA A 79 -25.02 6.89 -12.66
N GLN A 80 -24.95 5.74 -13.31
CA GLN A 80 -26.08 4.82 -13.41
C GLN A 80 -25.79 3.53 -12.63
N LEU A 81 -26.22 3.48 -11.37
CA LEU A 81 -26.00 2.33 -10.51
C LEU A 81 -26.90 1.17 -10.91
N THR A 82 -26.33 0.16 -11.57
CA THR A 82 -26.98 -1.14 -11.81
C THR A 82 -26.60 -2.14 -10.73
N PRO A 83 -27.40 -3.19 -10.44
CA PRO A 83 -27.03 -4.21 -9.45
C PRO A 83 -25.67 -4.87 -9.74
N THR A 84 -25.36 -5.11 -11.02
CA THR A 84 -24.08 -5.67 -11.46
C THR A 84 -22.91 -4.73 -11.16
N LEU A 85 -23.09 -3.43 -11.43
CA LEU A 85 -22.10 -2.41 -11.12
C LEU A 85 -21.88 -2.27 -9.60
N GLY A 86 -22.98 -2.32 -8.83
CA GLY A 86 -22.91 -2.31 -7.35
C GLY A 86 -22.10 -3.48 -6.82
N LEU A 87 -22.34 -4.69 -7.31
CA LEU A 87 -21.56 -5.88 -6.94
C LEU A 87 -20.07 -5.72 -7.34
N TYR A 88 -19.81 -5.20 -8.53
CA TYR A 88 -18.45 -4.92 -9.01
C TYR A 88 -17.72 -3.95 -8.06
N ILE A 89 -18.36 -2.80 -7.73
CA ILE A 89 -17.79 -1.80 -6.81
C ILE A 89 -17.51 -2.41 -5.45
N PHE A 90 -18.45 -3.20 -4.90
CA PHE A 90 -18.29 -3.88 -3.62
C PHE A 90 -17.09 -4.83 -3.62
N VAL A 91 -16.97 -5.71 -4.60
CA VAL A 91 -15.88 -6.69 -4.70
C VAL A 91 -14.54 -6.00 -4.93
N CYS A 92 -14.48 -5.01 -5.82
CA CYS A 92 -13.25 -4.26 -6.06
C CYS A 92 -12.79 -3.46 -4.85
N ALA A 93 -13.72 -2.86 -4.09
CA ALA A 93 -13.40 -2.18 -2.83
C ALA A 93 -12.85 -3.15 -1.79
N MET A 94 -13.45 -4.34 -1.67
CA MET A 94 -12.99 -5.40 -0.78
C MET A 94 -11.57 -5.86 -1.16
N ILE A 95 -11.29 -6.10 -2.44
CA ILE A 95 -9.95 -6.49 -2.91
C ILE A 95 -8.94 -5.37 -2.69
N ALA A 96 -9.29 -4.12 -2.99
CA ALA A 96 -8.39 -2.97 -2.84
C ALA A 96 -7.96 -2.78 -1.38
N ILE A 97 -8.87 -2.89 -0.43
CA ILE A 97 -8.51 -2.76 1.00
C ILE A 97 -7.73 -3.98 1.50
N CYS A 98 -8.04 -5.18 1.02
CA CYS A 98 -7.25 -6.38 1.31
C CYS A 98 -5.80 -6.21 0.83
N ALA A 99 -5.61 -5.70 -0.39
CA ALA A 99 -4.29 -5.43 -0.95
C ALA A 99 -3.53 -4.35 -0.14
N MET A 100 -4.23 -3.30 0.33
CA MET A 100 -3.63 -2.22 1.12
C MET A 100 -3.07 -2.68 2.48
N VAL A 101 -3.64 -3.72 3.08
CA VAL A 101 -3.14 -4.29 4.35
C VAL A 101 -1.82 -5.02 4.14
N LEU A 102 -1.56 -5.53 2.93
CA LEU A 102 -0.32 -6.20 2.60
C LEU A 102 0.79 -5.17 2.27
N PRO A 103 1.98 -5.30 2.86
CA PRO A 103 3.07 -4.37 2.60
C PRO A 103 3.50 -4.43 1.12
N GLY A 104 3.74 -3.28 0.52
CA GLY A 104 4.20 -3.18 -0.87
C GLY A 104 3.10 -3.04 -1.91
N ILE A 105 1.82 -3.07 -1.53
CA ILE A 105 0.69 -2.89 -2.44
C ILE A 105 -0.12 -1.67 -2.01
N SER A 106 -0.44 -0.80 -2.98
CA SER A 106 -1.27 0.38 -2.75
C SER A 106 -2.73 0.10 -3.12
N GLY A 107 -3.66 0.37 -2.20
CA GLY A 107 -5.09 0.25 -2.47
C GLY A 107 -5.58 1.20 -3.57
N SER A 108 -5.00 2.39 -3.70
CA SER A 108 -5.31 3.31 -4.79
C SER A 108 -4.86 2.77 -6.15
N THR A 109 -3.72 2.08 -6.21
CA THR A 109 -3.26 1.39 -7.43
C THR A 109 -4.26 0.30 -7.83
N MET A 110 -4.77 -0.48 -6.87
CA MET A 110 -5.79 -1.48 -7.16
C MET A 110 -7.09 -0.84 -7.70
N LEU A 111 -7.55 0.25 -7.08
CA LEU A 111 -8.71 0.99 -7.57
C LEU A 111 -8.48 1.60 -8.96
N LEU A 112 -7.25 2.04 -9.28
CA LEU A 112 -6.89 2.51 -10.62
C LEU A 112 -6.97 1.37 -11.66
N ILE A 113 -6.42 0.21 -11.34
CA ILE A 113 -6.48 -0.99 -12.19
C ILE A 113 -7.93 -1.38 -12.47
N PHE A 114 -8.80 -1.32 -11.46
CA PHE A 114 -10.22 -1.59 -11.60
C PHE A 114 -11.02 -0.43 -12.23
N GLY A 115 -10.39 0.69 -12.58
CA GLY A 115 -11.07 1.85 -13.16
C GLY A 115 -12.01 2.59 -12.22
N LEU A 116 -11.95 2.34 -10.91
CA LEU A 116 -12.84 2.90 -9.89
C LEU A 116 -12.26 4.10 -9.14
N TYR A 117 -10.96 4.34 -9.21
CA TYR A 117 -10.32 5.40 -8.42
C TYR A 117 -10.91 6.79 -8.72
N VAL A 118 -10.92 7.18 -10.00
CA VAL A 118 -11.43 8.50 -10.39
C VAL A 118 -12.94 8.63 -10.16
N PRO A 119 -13.76 7.64 -10.54
CA PRO A 119 -15.21 7.67 -10.26
C PRO A 119 -15.54 7.77 -8.78
N ILE A 120 -14.88 7.03 -7.91
CA ILE A 120 -15.14 7.08 -6.46
C ILE A 120 -14.69 8.41 -5.85
N ILE A 121 -13.52 8.95 -6.24
CA ILE A 121 -13.09 10.28 -5.80
C ILE A 121 -14.07 11.37 -6.30
N GLY A 122 -14.56 11.24 -7.54
CA GLY A 122 -15.61 12.10 -8.08
C GLY A 122 -16.90 12.02 -7.27
N ALA A 123 -17.38 10.82 -6.96
CA ALA A 123 -18.57 10.60 -6.15
C ALA A 123 -18.44 11.21 -4.74
N ILE A 124 -17.25 11.09 -4.10
CA ILE A 124 -16.98 11.74 -2.81
C ILE A 124 -17.05 13.27 -2.93
N ARG A 125 -16.47 13.82 -4.00
CA ARG A 125 -16.51 15.27 -4.25
C ARG A 125 -17.93 15.78 -4.45
N GLU A 126 -18.74 15.11 -5.27
CA GLU A 126 -20.14 15.44 -5.49
C GLU A 126 -20.97 15.36 -4.20
N PHE A 127 -20.72 14.32 -3.39
CA PHE A 127 -21.35 14.19 -2.08
C PHE A 127 -21.01 15.36 -1.14
N LEU A 128 -19.76 15.83 -1.13
CA LEU A 128 -19.36 17.02 -0.35
C LEU A 128 -20.02 18.31 -0.85
N HIS A 129 -20.43 18.37 -2.12
CA HIS A 129 -21.25 19.45 -2.68
C HIS A 129 -22.76 19.24 -2.46
N MET A 130 -23.16 18.37 -1.51
CA MET A 130 -24.54 18.05 -1.15
C MET A 130 -25.33 17.33 -2.26
N ASN A 131 -24.66 16.74 -3.24
CA ASN A 131 -25.30 15.92 -4.25
C ASN A 131 -25.45 14.47 -3.74
N LEU A 132 -26.65 14.17 -3.23
CA LEU A 132 -26.97 12.87 -2.62
C LEU A 132 -27.16 11.74 -3.66
N SER A 133 -27.15 12.04 -4.96
CA SER A 133 -27.34 11.03 -6.01
C SER A 133 -26.24 9.96 -6.00
N TYR A 134 -25.03 10.29 -5.53
CA TYR A 134 -23.90 9.36 -5.44
C TYR A 134 -23.82 8.61 -4.11
N LEU A 135 -24.71 8.91 -3.16
CA LEU A 135 -24.71 8.27 -1.84
C LEU A 135 -24.81 6.73 -1.91
N PRO A 136 -25.67 6.12 -2.75
CA PRO A 136 -25.74 4.66 -2.86
C PRO A 136 -24.42 4.01 -3.28
N VAL A 137 -23.70 4.63 -4.22
CA VAL A 137 -22.37 4.16 -4.66
C VAL A 137 -21.37 4.18 -3.51
N LEU A 138 -21.34 5.26 -2.73
CA LEU A 138 -20.43 5.41 -1.59
C LEU A 138 -20.76 4.43 -0.45
N ILE A 139 -22.06 4.15 -0.22
CA ILE A 139 -22.47 3.14 0.76
C ILE A 139 -21.99 1.74 0.34
N ILE A 140 -22.20 1.36 -0.92
CA ILE A 140 -21.77 0.06 -1.45
C ILE A 140 -20.23 -0.06 -1.36
N PHE A 141 -19.51 0.97 -1.76
CA PHE A 141 -18.06 1.03 -1.66
C PHE A 141 -17.61 0.90 -0.20
N GLY A 142 -18.20 1.67 0.72
CA GLY A 142 -17.92 1.61 2.16
C GLY A 142 -18.20 0.22 2.78
N CYS A 143 -19.32 -0.42 2.41
CA CYS A 143 -19.64 -1.78 2.82
C CYS A 143 -18.58 -2.78 2.30
N GLY A 144 -18.11 -2.63 1.06
CA GLY A 144 -17.03 -3.44 0.50
C GLY A 144 -15.72 -3.28 1.28
N VAL A 145 -15.36 -2.03 1.59
CA VAL A 145 -14.17 -1.72 2.42
C VAL A 145 -14.28 -2.36 3.81
N LEU A 146 -15.40 -2.17 4.51
CA LEU A 146 -15.59 -2.74 5.86
C LEU A 146 -15.55 -4.27 5.84
N THR A 147 -16.22 -4.90 4.88
CA THR A 147 -16.19 -6.36 4.70
C THR A 147 -14.77 -6.85 4.41
N GLY A 148 -14.04 -6.14 3.55
CA GLY A 148 -12.65 -6.44 3.23
C GLY A 148 -11.72 -6.34 4.43
N ILE A 149 -11.85 -5.31 5.27
CA ILE A 149 -11.07 -5.16 6.51
C ILE A 149 -11.30 -6.36 7.44
N VAL A 150 -12.56 -6.70 7.71
CA VAL A 150 -12.89 -7.83 8.60
C VAL A 150 -12.38 -9.15 8.02
N GLY A 151 -12.54 -9.33 6.70
CA GLY A 151 -12.08 -10.53 6.00
C GLY A 151 -10.55 -10.68 6.04
N ILE A 152 -9.82 -9.63 5.67
CA ILE A 152 -8.35 -9.69 5.60
C ILE A 152 -7.70 -9.88 6.97
N ILE A 153 -8.24 -9.24 8.02
CA ILE A 153 -7.72 -9.40 9.38
C ILE A 153 -7.83 -10.87 9.80
N ARG A 154 -8.97 -11.52 9.55
CA ARG A 154 -9.17 -12.95 9.85
C ARG A 154 -8.23 -13.84 9.04
N ILE A 155 -8.09 -13.57 7.73
CA ILE A 155 -7.23 -14.36 6.84
C ILE A 155 -5.77 -14.23 7.27
N VAL A 156 -5.28 -13.01 7.47
CA VAL A 156 -3.89 -12.76 7.87
C VAL A 156 -3.60 -13.34 9.24
N LYS A 157 -4.50 -13.17 10.22
CA LYS A 157 -4.38 -13.75 11.55
C LYS A 157 -4.28 -15.27 11.47
N ASN A 158 -5.21 -15.93 10.80
CA ASN A 158 -5.22 -17.38 10.63
C ASN A 158 -3.99 -17.90 9.89
N ALA A 159 -3.55 -17.19 8.84
CA ALA A 159 -2.35 -17.55 8.08
C ALA A 159 -1.07 -17.42 8.93
N LEU A 160 -0.98 -16.41 9.80
CA LEU A 160 0.13 -16.23 10.72
C LEU A 160 0.12 -17.26 11.86
N GLU A 161 -1.05 -17.67 12.33
CA GLU A 161 -1.17 -18.70 13.38
C GLU A 161 -0.86 -20.11 12.85
N MET A 162 -1.40 -20.47 11.68
CA MET A 162 -1.26 -21.82 11.13
C MET A 162 -0.03 -22.01 10.22
N HIS A 163 0.38 -20.99 9.48
CA HIS A 163 1.41 -21.07 8.45
C HIS A 163 2.39 -19.88 8.52
N ARG A 164 2.83 -19.53 9.72
CA ARG A 164 3.68 -18.36 9.99
C ARG A 164 4.86 -18.24 9.03
N ALA A 165 5.62 -19.31 8.84
CA ALA A 165 6.78 -19.30 7.96
C ALA A 165 6.42 -18.96 6.50
N ALA A 166 5.36 -19.56 5.95
CA ALA A 166 4.91 -19.28 4.59
C ALA A 166 4.46 -17.82 4.43
N MET A 167 3.72 -17.29 5.43
CA MET A 167 3.24 -15.92 5.42
C MET A 167 4.39 -14.91 5.54
N VAL A 168 5.38 -15.17 6.39
CA VAL A 168 6.58 -14.31 6.53
C VAL A 168 7.38 -14.28 5.22
N TYR A 169 7.60 -15.42 4.58
CA TYR A 169 8.25 -15.47 3.26
C TYR A 169 7.46 -14.71 2.20
N PHE A 170 6.13 -14.85 2.19
CA PHE A 170 5.26 -14.11 1.27
C PHE A 170 5.34 -12.59 1.48
N ILE A 171 5.24 -12.12 2.73
CA ILE A 171 5.39 -10.70 3.09
C ILE A 171 6.75 -10.16 2.66
N LEU A 172 7.85 -10.89 2.91
CA LEU A 172 9.18 -10.49 2.46
C LEU A 172 9.26 -10.38 0.94
N GLY A 173 8.61 -11.30 0.21
CA GLY A 173 8.51 -11.22 -1.24
C GLY A 173 7.79 -9.96 -1.72
N LEU A 174 6.66 -9.62 -1.09
CA LEU A 174 5.93 -8.37 -1.36
C LEU A 174 6.81 -7.14 -1.09
N MET A 175 7.52 -7.12 0.03
CA MET A 175 8.39 -6.00 0.41
C MET A 175 9.56 -5.82 -0.55
N VAL A 176 10.23 -6.90 -0.94
CA VAL A 176 11.31 -6.83 -1.94
C VAL A 176 10.76 -6.40 -3.30
N GLY A 177 9.61 -6.92 -3.71
CA GLY A 177 8.93 -6.47 -4.93
C GLY A 177 8.58 -4.98 -4.90
N SER A 178 8.17 -4.44 -3.74
CA SER A 178 7.82 -3.03 -3.59
C SER A 178 9.01 -2.08 -3.79
N LEU A 179 10.25 -2.53 -3.57
CA LEU A 179 11.43 -1.70 -3.88
C LEU A 179 11.47 -1.33 -5.38
N TYR A 180 11.10 -2.27 -6.25
CA TYR A 180 11.00 -2.00 -7.69
C TYR A 180 9.90 -0.98 -7.99
N THR A 181 8.72 -1.12 -7.37
CA THR A 181 7.61 -0.16 -7.53
C THR A 181 7.95 1.24 -7.03
N ILE A 182 8.74 1.38 -5.97
CA ILE A 182 9.21 2.69 -5.48
C ILE A 182 10.15 3.35 -6.50
N VAL A 183 11.08 2.60 -7.07
CA VAL A 183 12.01 3.10 -8.10
C VAL A 183 11.29 3.53 -9.37
N THR A 184 10.28 2.78 -9.79
CA THR A 184 9.47 3.08 -10.98
C THR A 184 8.30 4.02 -10.70
N GLY A 185 8.00 4.31 -9.43
CA GLY A 185 6.89 5.17 -9.00
C GLY A 185 6.75 6.50 -9.75
N PRO A 186 7.84 7.24 -10.03
CA PRO A 186 7.77 8.48 -10.79
C PRO A 186 7.11 8.34 -12.17
N THR A 187 7.21 7.17 -12.82
CA THR A 187 6.59 6.91 -14.13
C THR A 187 5.07 6.83 -14.10
N THR A 188 4.48 6.61 -12.92
CA THR A 188 3.03 6.43 -12.75
C THR A 188 2.30 7.71 -12.37
N LEU A 189 2.99 8.84 -12.26
CA LEU A 189 2.40 10.14 -11.96
C LEU A 189 1.48 10.63 -13.09
N LYS A 190 0.59 11.58 -12.78
CA LYS A 190 -0.26 12.26 -13.79
C LYS A 190 0.56 12.88 -14.93
N ILE A 191 1.72 13.44 -14.60
CA ILE A 191 2.76 13.85 -15.55
C ILE A 191 3.91 12.87 -15.32
N PRO A 192 4.04 11.84 -16.17
CA PRO A 192 5.06 10.80 -15.99
C PRO A 192 6.46 11.40 -16.01
N GLN A 193 7.25 11.02 -15.02
CA GLN A 193 8.67 11.37 -14.96
C GLN A 193 9.51 10.09 -15.15
N PRO A 194 10.76 10.18 -15.57
CA PRO A 194 11.64 9.02 -15.68
C PRO A 194 11.71 8.23 -14.37
N ALA A 195 11.94 6.92 -14.47
CA ALA A 195 12.23 6.12 -13.30
C ALA A 195 13.45 6.67 -12.54
N MET A 196 13.49 6.45 -11.23
CA MET A 196 14.61 6.91 -10.41
C MET A 196 15.92 6.26 -10.90
N THR A 197 16.95 7.09 -11.13
CA THR A 197 18.31 6.69 -11.54
C THR A 197 19.29 7.02 -10.43
N PHE A 198 20.54 6.58 -10.56
CA PHE A 198 21.60 6.95 -9.61
C PHE A 198 21.84 8.47 -9.53
N GLU A 199 21.58 9.22 -10.59
CA GLU A 199 21.71 10.69 -10.61
C GLU A 199 20.58 11.38 -9.86
N THR A 200 19.36 10.83 -9.91
CA THR A 200 18.18 11.38 -9.24
C THR A 200 17.99 10.83 -7.82
N PHE A 201 18.76 9.80 -7.46
CA PHE A 201 18.73 9.22 -6.12
C PHE A 201 19.32 10.19 -5.09
N SER A 202 18.61 10.40 -3.98
CA SER A 202 19.05 11.23 -2.85
C SER A 202 19.55 10.36 -1.70
N PRO A 203 20.89 10.19 -1.52
CA PRO A 203 21.43 9.38 -0.42
C PRO A 203 21.04 9.92 0.97
N LEU A 204 20.91 11.24 1.08
CA LEU A 204 20.53 11.89 2.33
C LEU A 204 19.09 11.50 2.74
N CYS A 205 18.14 11.60 1.82
CA CYS A 205 16.75 11.19 2.08
C CYS A 205 16.63 9.70 2.36
N PHE A 206 17.40 8.87 1.66
CA PHE A 206 17.47 7.43 1.89
C PHE A 206 17.94 7.11 3.32
N LEU A 207 19.02 7.73 3.78
CA LEU A 207 19.53 7.56 5.15
C LEU A 207 18.56 8.11 6.20
N LEU A 208 17.90 9.23 5.92
CA LEU A 208 16.85 9.77 6.81
C LEU A 208 15.71 8.76 7.00
N GLY A 209 15.28 8.07 5.94
CA GLY A 209 14.29 6.99 6.04
C GLY A 209 14.74 5.86 6.97
N GLY A 210 16.00 5.43 6.85
CA GLY A 210 16.58 4.41 7.73
C GLY A 210 16.70 4.87 9.20
N ILE A 211 17.19 6.08 9.43
CA ILE A 211 17.31 6.68 10.77
C ILE A 211 15.95 6.80 11.43
N PHE A 212 14.95 7.29 10.69
CA PHE A 212 13.59 7.42 11.19
C PHE A 212 13.00 6.07 11.62
N LEU A 213 13.19 5.03 10.81
CA LEU A 213 12.73 3.69 11.14
C LEU A 213 13.43 3.13 12.40
N TYR A 214 14.75 3.32 12.50
CA TYR A 214 15.51 2.90 13.68
C TYR A 214 15.08 3.63 14.96
N ALA A 215 14.79 4.93 14.85
CA ALA A 215 14.25 5.72 15.95
C ALA A 215 12.89 5.19 16.42
N LEU A 216 12.00 4.85 15.48
CA LEU A 216 10.69 4.25 15.79
C LEU A 216 10.84 2.87 16.48
N ASP A 217 11.73 1.99 15.98
CA ASP A 217 11.98 0.69 16.60
C ASP A 217 12.51 0.83 18.03
N LYS A 218 13.41 1.78 18.25
CA LYS A 218 13.92 2.09 19.58
C LYS A 218 12.85 2.63 20.53
N LEU A 219 11.98 3.51 20.05
CA LEU A 219 10.83 4.03 20.81
C LEU A 219 9.85 2.92 21.16
N ARG A 220 9.54 2.02 20.20
CA ARG A 220 8.70 0.84 20.44
C ARG A 220 9.26 -0.01 21.58
N LYS A 221 10.52 -0.40 21.49
CA LYS A 221 11.20 -1.23 22.51
C LYS A 221 11.25 -0.55 23.88
N PHE A 222 11.43 0.77 23.91
CA PHE A 222 11.39 1.55 25.15
C PHE A 222 9.99 1.56 25.77
N SER A 223 8.97 1.70 24.96
CA SER A 223 7.55 1.68 25.40
C SER A 223 7.16 0.29 25.92
N GLU A 224 7.54 -0.79 25.22
CA GLU A 224 7.30 -2.18 25.65
C GLU A 224 7.94 -2.47 26.99
N LYS A 225 9.21 -2.05 27.19
CA LYS A 225 9.94 -2.20 28.45
C LYS A 225 9.32 -1.43 29.62
N LYS A 226 8.62 -0.31 29.32
CA LYS A 226 7.95 0.50 30.34
C LYS A 226 6.58 -0.04 30.73
N LEU A 227 5.91 -0.73 29.79
CA LEU A 227 4.60 -1.35 29.99
C LEU A 227 4.66 -2.73 30.66
N HIS A 228 5.79 -3.44 30.50
CA HIS A 228 6.10 -4.71 31.16
C HIS A 228 7.44 -4.59 31.87
N PRO A 229 7.52 -3.89 33.01
CA PRO A 229 8.70 -3.97 33.86
C PRO A 229 8.76 -5.42 34.36
N GLU A 230 9.79 -6.13 33.94
CA GLU A 230 10.07 -7.50 34.44
C GLU A 230 10.09 -7.47 35.95
N GLY A 231 9.18 -8.32 36.57
CA GLY A 231 9.26 -8.67 37.97
C GLY A 231 10.45 -9.59 38.22
#